data_33a9063a6c9c83b5b5a2ad1315818bfb
#
_entry.id   33a9063a6c9c83b5b5a2ad1315818bfb
#
_cell.length_a   1.000
_cell.length_b   1.000
_cell.length_c   1.000
_cell.angle_alpha   90.00
_cell.angle_beta   90.00
_cell.angle_gamma   90.00
#
_symmetry.space_group_name_H-M   'P 1'
#
loop_
_entity.id
_entity.type
_entity.pdbx_description
1 polymer ?
#
loop_
_entity_poly.entity_id
_entity_poly.type
_entity_poly.pdbx_seq_one_letter_code
_entity_poly.pdbx_strand_id
1 'polypeptide(L)'
;HAWGKQVISGIGWELVAKSVEVDGRKLQDFTRNHRSHVPHHVDLNGQLYSLLAEEACLDAGVSLAYYQYPEKVTQTQEGWLVDVRGQGVNYQLRCKQIIDCSGNATVVGMLGFERMRGDERQPGTQVVVYKGLDKEVISKNAKQIQQMYDQAVKEGRLQKGDTWSGKAMQP
;
A
#
# COMPACT_ATOMS: atom_id res chain seq x y z
N HIS A 1 16.49 3.53 1.56
CA HIS A 1 16.46 3.83 2.99
C HIS A 1 17.44 4.96 3.31
N ALA A 2 17.18 5.75 4.37
CA ALA A 2 18.00 6.91 4.76
C ALA A 2 19.49 6.58 4.99
N TRP A 3 19.84 5.32 5.20
CA TRP A 3 21.21 4.85 5.40
C TRP A 3 21.86 4.30 4.13
N GLY A 4 21.33 4.61 2.96
CA GLY A 4 21.85 4.16 1.67
C GLY A 4 21.73 2.67 1.41
N LYS A 5 20.95 1.94 2.20
CA LYS A 5 20.68 0.51 1.97
C LYS A 5 19.39 0.32 1.19
N GLN A 6 19.43 -0.52 0.17
CA GLN A 6 18.23 -0.99 -0.51
C GLN A 6 17.42 -1.88 0.44
N VAL A 7 16.14 -1.61 0.59
CA VAL A 7 15.22 -2.35 1.48
C VAL A 7 14.37 -3.32 0.69
N ILE A 8 13.97 -2.94 -0.52
CA ILE A 8 13.18 -3.77 -1.43
C ILE A 8 14.13 -4.50 -2.38
N SER A 9 14.01 -5.82 -2.46
CA SER A 9 14.82 -6.69 -3.31
C SER A 9 14.00 -7.88 -3.81
N GLY A 10 14.60 -8.75 -4.65
CA GLY A 10 13.97 -9.92 -5.24
C GLY A 10 12.74 -9.55 -6.08
N ILE A 11 11.73 -10.38 -6.07
CA ILE A 11 10.50 -10.24 -6.88
C ILE A 11 9.86 -8.86 -6.72
N GLY A 12 9.82 -8.32 -5.51
CA GLY A 12 9.28 -6.99 -5.27
C GLY A 12 10.04 -5.89 -6.01
N TRP A 13 11.36 -5.99 -6.08
CA TRP A 13 12.18 -5.04 -6.83
C TRP A 13 12.05 -5.22 -8.34
N GLU A 14 11.98 -6.45 -8.81
CA GLU A 14 11.79 -6.77 -10.24
C GLU A 14 10.49 -6.17 -10.77
N LEU A 15 9.39 -6.31 -10.01
CA LEU A 15 8.11 -5.70 -10.34
C LEU A 15 8.16 -4.17 -10.34
N VAL A 16 8.86 -3.56 -9.37
CA VAL A 16 9.06 -2.11 -9.31
C VAL A 16 9.80 -1.63 -10.55
N ALA A 17 10.92 -2.28 -10.90
CA ALA A 17 11.74 -1.90 -12.05
C ALA A 17 10.96 -2.04 -13.36
N LYS A 18 10.27 -3.17 -13.56
CA LYS A 18 9.41 -3.41 -14.72
C LYS A 18 8.27 -2.38 -14.82
N SER A 19 7.65 -2.04 -13.70
CA SER A 19 6.57 -1.05 -13.66
C SER A 19 7.02 0.34 -14.11
N VAL A 20 8.19 0.78 -13.66
CA VAL A 20 8.77 2.07 -14.05
C VAL A 20 9.12 2.08 -15.54
N GLU A 21 9.71 0.99 -16.06
CA GLU A 21 10.07 0.84 -17.46
C GLU A 21 8.84 0.87 -18.37
N VAL A 22 7.81 0.08 -18.08
CA VAL A 22 6.58 0.00 -18.87
C VAL A 22 5.78 1.30 -18.82
N ASP A 23 5.88 2.07 -17.71
CA ASP A 23 5.31 3.41 -17.58
C ASP A 23 6.11 4.48 -18.39
N GLY A 24 7.11 4.06 -19.17
CA GLY A 24 7.95 4.94 -19.98
C GLY A 24 8.92 5.81 -19.20
N ARG A 25 9.12 5.52 -17.93
CA ARG A 25 10.02 6.24 -17.02
C ARG A 25 11.33 5.49 -16.83
N LYS A 26 12.27 6.14 -16.19
CA LYS A 26 13.54 5.55 -15.78
C LYS A 26 13.66 5.60 -14.27
N LEU A 27 14.26 4.56 -13.71
CA LEU A 27 14.67 4.58 -12.31
C LEU A 27 15.68 5.71 -12.10
N GLN A 28 15.53 6.38 -10.97
CA GLN A 28 16.45 7.43 -10.55
C GLN A 28 17.82 6.85 -10.18
N ASP A 29 18.83 7.72 -10.14
CA ASP A 29 20.16 7.35 -9.67
C ASP A 29 20.19 7.25 -8.15
N PHE A 30 20.22 6.04 -7.62
CA PHE A 30 20.28 5.76 -6.18
C PHE A 30 21.71 5.81 -5.61
N THR A 31 22.71 6.03 -6.42
CA THR A 31 24.12 6.10 -5.96
C THR A 31 24.45 7.42 -5.28
N ARG A 32 23.61 8.45 -5.50
CA ARG A 32 23.77 9.75 -4.86
C ARG A 32 23.46 9.63 -3.38
N ASN A 33 24.43 10.07 -2.56
CA ASN A 33 24.26 10.09 -1.12
C ASN A 33 23.36 11.27 -0.71
N HIS A 34 22.19 10.96 -0.20
CA HIS A 34 21.22 11.93 0.31
C HIS A 34 21.08 11.78 1.82
N ARG A 35 20.99 12.91 2.52
CA ARG A 35 20.70 12.92 3.97
C ARG A 35 19.25 12.58 4.31
N SER A 36 18.39 12.49 3.30
CA SER A 36 16.96 12.16 3.42
C SER A 36 16.64 10.89 2.63
N HIS A 37 15.66 10.14 3.07
CA HIS A 37 15.14 8.97 2.36
C HIS A 37 14.23 9.34 1.18
N VAL A 38 13.69 10.55 1.14
CA VAL A 38 12.73 11.00 0.12
C VAL A 38 13.26 10.84 -1.32
N PRO A 39 14.51 11.22 -1.64
CA PRO A 39 15.06 11.00 -2.97
C PRO A 39 15.28 9.52 -3.34
N HIS A 40 15.09 8.60 -2.41
CA HIS A 40 15.21 7.15 -2.64
C HIS A 40 13.86 6.45 -2.79
N HIS A 41 12.75 7.20 -2.78
CA HIS A 41 11.44 6.66 -3.09
C HIS A 41 11.29 6.46 -4.60
N VAL A 42 10.60 5.41 -4.97
CA VAL A 42 10.16 5.18 -6.35
C VAL A 42 8.65 5.39 -6.40
N ASP A 43 8.24 6.39 -7.14
CA ASP A 43 6.82 6.60 -7.40
C ASP A 43 6.35 5.59 -8.45
N LEU A 44 5.27 4.91 -8.18
CA LEU A 44 4.71 3.89 -9.05
C LEU A 44 3.32 4.30 -9.54
N ASN A 45 3.03 3.93 -10.78
CA ASN A 45 1.66 3.83 -11.25
C ASN A 45 1.03 2.58 -10.61
N GLY A 46 0.23 2.76 -9.56
CA GLY A 46 -0.32 1.66 -8.77
C GLY A 46 -1.19 0.70 -9.57
N GLN A 47 -1.90 1.19 -10.58
CA GLN A 47 -2.74 0.37 -11.45
C GLN A 47 -1.87 -0.53 -12.34
N LEU A 48 -0.86 0.05 -12.97
CA LEU A 48 0.09 -0.70 -13.79
C LEU A 48 0.86 -1.73 -12.96
N TYR A 49 1.33 -1.34 -11.78
CA TYR A 49 2.00 -2.27 -10.87
C TYR A 49 1.11 -3.47 -10.51
N SER A 50 -0.18 -3.23 -10.25
CA SER A 50 -1.14 -4.30 -9.92
C SER A 50 -1.34 -5.26 -11.09
N LEU A 51 -1.44 -4.74 -12.33
CA LEU A 51 -1.55 -5.57 -13.53
C LEU A 51 -0.30 -6.44 -13.75
N LEU A 52 0.88 -5.87 -13.59
CA LEU A 52 2.14 -6.62 -13.72
C LEU A 52 2.33 -7.67 -12.63
N ALA A 53 1.86 -7.38 -11.41
CA ALA A 53 1.88 -8.36 -10.31
C ALA A 53 0.91 -9.52 -10.58
N GLU A 54 -0.28 -9.23 -11.12
CA GLU A 54 -1.24 -10.26 -11.55
C GLU A 54 -0.65 -11.13 -12.65
N GLU A 55 -0.08 -10.52 -13.72
CA GLU A 55 0.58 -11.21 -14.81
C GLU A 55 1.69 -12.16 -14.29
N ALA A 56 2.54 -11.66 -13.40
CA ALA A 56 3.62 -12.47 -12.81
C ALA A 56 3.10 -13.66 -11.99
N CYS A 57 1.97 -13.50 -11.30
CA CYS A 57 1.32 -14.61 -10.60
C CYS A 57 0.78 -15.66 -11.58
N LEU A 58 0.10 -15.23 -12.65
CA LEU A 58 -0.46 -16.12 -13.66
C LEU A 58 0.64 -16.88 -14.41
N ASP A 59 1.72 -16.22 -14.78
CA ASP A 59 2.90 -16.82 -15.42
C ASP A 59 3.56 -17.87 -14.53
N ALA A 60 3.51 -17.66 -13.21
CA ALA A 60 3.98 -18.63 -12.23
C ALA A 60 2.98 -19.77 -11.95
N GLY A 61 1.84 -19.82 -12.63
CA GLY A 61 0.80 -20.84 -12.46
C GLY A 61 -0.04 -20.67 -11.20
N VAL A 62 -0.07 -19.48 -10.60
CA VAL A 62 -0.89 -19.18 -9.42
C VAL A 62 -2.34 -18.93 -9.86
N SER A 63 -3.29 -19.61 -9.20
CA SER A 63 -4.71 -19.30 -9.34
C SER A 63 -5.07 -18.11 -8.46
N LEU A 64 -5.61 -17.05 -9.07
CA LEU A 64 -6.01 -15.83 -8.36
C LEU A 64 -7.51 -15.83 -8.08
N ALA A 65 -7.88 -15.41 -6.89
CA ALA A 65 -9.27 -15.30 -6.46
C ALA A 65 -9.52 -13.94 -5.79
N TYR A 66 -10.01 -12.98 -6.55
CA TYR A 66 -10.29 -11.62 -6.07
C TYR A 66 -11.63 -11.53 -5.34
N TYR A 67 -11.73 -10.56 -4.43
CA TYR A 67 -12.96 -10.30 -3.64
C TYR A 67 -13.45 -11.51 -2.85
N GLN A 68 -12.53 -12.36 -2.46
CA GLN A 68 -12.78 -13.53 -1.63
C GLN A 68 -11.94 -13.46 -0.37
N TYR A 69 -12.49 -14.01 0.71
CA TYR A 69 -11.82 -14.01 2.01
C TYR A 69 -12.11 -15.32 2.76
N PRO A 70 -11.20 -15.77 3.61
CA PRO A 70 -11.45 -16.87 4.50
C PRO A 70 -12.48 -16.44 5.57
N GLU A 71 -13.54 -17.20 5.71
CA GLU A 71 -14.55 -17.03 6.77
C GLU A 71 -14.21 -17.88 8.00
N LYS A 72 -13.69 -19.08 7.76
CA LYS A 72 -13.26 -20.02 8.80
C LYS A 72 -12.07 -20.83 8.31
N VAL A 73 -11.14 -21.07 9.22
CA VAL A 73 -9.98 -21.93 8.97
C VAL A 73 -9.93 -23.01 10.03
N THR A 74 -9.85 -24.26 9.60
CA THR A 74 -9.83 -25.42 10.48
C THR A 74 -8.62 -26.30 10.16
N GLN A 75 -7.85 -26.66 11.17
CA GLN A 75 -6.75 -27.60 11.00
C GLN A 75 -7.30 -29.05 10.84
N THR A 76 -6.71 -29.80 9.93
CA THR A 76 -7.01 -31.18 9.66
C THR A 76 -5.74 -32.02 9.79
N GLN A 77 -5.87 -33.36 9.71
CA GLN A 77 -4.68 -34.21 9.70
C GLN A 77 -3.77 -34.05 8.48
N GLU A 78 -4.33 -33.59 7.35
CA GLU A 78 -3.64 -33.45 6.07
C GLU A 78 -3.28 -32.00 5.71
N GLY A 79 -3.56 -31.05 6.60
CA GLY A 79 -3.34 -29.61 6.36
C GLY A 79 -4.50 -28.78 6.88
N TRP A 80 -5.12 -28.00 6.01
CA TRP A 80 -6.11 -27.00 6.37
C TRP A 80 -7.36 -27.10 5.49
N LEU A 81 -8.52 -26.89 6.12
CA LEU A 81 -9.80 -26.67 5.46
C LEU A 81 -10.18 -25.22 5.66
N VAL A 82 -10.41 -24.49 4.58
CA VAL A 82 -10.75 -23.07 4.58
C VAL A 82 -12.13 -22.90 3.99
N ASP A 83 -13.06 -22.36 4.75
CA ASP A 83 -14.34 -21.89 4.24
C ASP A 83 -14.11 -20.52 3.61
N VAL A 84 -14.32 -20.42 2.31
CA VAL A 84 -14.09 -19.19 1.52
C VAL A 84 -15.43 -18.59 1.16
N ARG A 85 -15.53 -17.28 1.39
CA ARG A 85 -16.68 -16.48 1.00
C ARG A 85 -16.26 -15.31 0.16
N GLY A 86 -17.06 -14.97 -0.83
CA GLY A 86 -16.88 -13.82 -1.69
C GLY A 86 -18.19 -13.38 -2.33
N GLN A 87 -18.12 -12.44 -3.23
CA GLN A 87 -19.29 -11.96 -3.95
C GLN A 87 -19.80 -13.04 -4.91
N GLY A 88 -20.93 -13.64 -4.56
CA GLY A 88 -21.56 -14.70 -5.37
C GLY A 88 -20.90 -16.09 -5.24
N VAL A 89 -19.92 -16.26 -4.36
CA VAL A 89 -19.21 -17.53 -4.18
C VAL A 89 -19.15 -17.93 -2.69
N ASN A 90 -19.29 -19.24 -2.47
CA ASN A 90 -19.12 -19.86 -1.17
C ASN A 90 -18.67 -21.30 -1.39
N TYR A 91 -17.45 -21.62 -0.97
CA TYR A 91 -16.89 -22.96 -1.16
C TYR A 91 -15.85 -23.29 -0.10
N GLN A 92 -15.43 -24.55 -0.06
CA GLN A 92 -14.35 -25.02 0.80
C GLN A 92 -13.10 -25.29 -0.02
N LEU A 93 -11.96 -24.82 0.49
CA LEU A 93 -10.65 -25.07 -0.07
C LEU A 93 -9.85 -25.96 0.91
N ARG A 94 -9.24 -27.01 0.38
CA ARG A 94 -8.26 -27.82 1.13
C ARG A 94 -6.85 -27.43 0.68
N CYS A 95 -5.96 -27.18 1.64
CA CYS A 95 -4.57 -26.86 1.33
C CYS A 95 -3.63 -27.43 2.39
N LYS A 96 -2.40 -27.68 2.00
CA LYS A 96 -1.36 -28.21 2.90
C LYS A 96 -0.81 -27.12 3.81
N GLN A 97 -0.69 -25.89 3.29
CA GLN A 97 -0.10 -24.75 3.99
C GLN A 97 -0.87 -23.46 3.69
N ILE A 98 -0.85 -22.54 4.63
CA ILE A 98 -1.42 -21.20 4.50
C ILE A 98 -0.32 -20.19 4.79
N ILE A 99 -0.21 -19.18 3.93
CA ILE A 99 0.63 -18.00 4.16
C ILE A 99 -0.30 -16.81 4.36
N ASP A 100 -0.31 -16.26 5.57
CA ASP A 100 -1.14 -15.09 5.90
C ASP A 100 -0.43 -13.79 5.52
N CYS A 101 -0.80 -13.22 4.38
CA CYS A 101 -0.33 -11.91 3.90
C CYS A 101 -1.41 -10.83 4.03
N SER A 102 -2.39 -10.99 4.92
CA SER A 102 -3.53 -10.08 5.07
C SER A 102 -3.18 -8.70 5.66
N GLY A 103 -1.93 -8.51 6.09
CA GLY A 103 -1.48 -7.26 6.75
C GLY A 103 -1.93 -7.14 8.21
N ASN A 104 -3.10 -7.65 8.55
CA ASN A 104 -3.67 -7.64 9.91
C ASN A 104 -3.54 -8.98 10.64
N ALA A 105 -2.80 -9.95 10.09
CA ALA A 105 -2.71 -11.31 10.60
C ALA A 105 -4.11 -11.93 10.81
N THR A 106 -4.96 -11.82 9.79
CA THR A 106 -6.39 -12.19 9.89
C THR A 106 -6.56 -13.69 10.14
N VAL A 107 -5.85 -14.52 9.37
CA VAL A 107 -5.92 -15.99 9.52
C VAL A 107 -5.31 -16.42 10.85
N VAL A 108 -4.19 -15.80 11.25
CA VAL A 108 -3.57 -16.04 12.57
C VAL A 108 -4.58 -15.79 13.70
N GLY A 109 -5.34 -14.68 13.59
CA GLY A 109 -6.39 -14.38 14.57
C GLY A 109 -7.59 -15.34 14.53
N MET A 110 -7.98 -15.83 13.35
CA MET A 110 -9.04 -16.85 13.22
C MET A 110 -8.67 -18.16 13.89
N LEU A 111 -7.39 -18.50 13.93
CA LEU A 111 -6.86 -19.68 14.59
C LEU A 111 -6.65 -19.49 16.10
N GLY A 112 -7.00 -18.35 16.66
CA GLY A 112 -6.88 -18.06 18.08
C GLY A 112 -5.46 -17.76 18.55
N PHE A 113 -4.50 -17.57 17.65
CA PHE A 113 -3.14 -17.17 18.02
C PHE A 113 -3.07 -15.70 18.43
N GLU A 114 -2.15 -15.42 19.33
CA GLU A 114 -1.90 -14.05 19.79
C GLU A 114 -1.40 -13.18 18.65
N ARG A 115 -1.91 -11.94 18.58
CA ARG A 115 -1.49 -10.91 17.65
C ARG A 115 -1.03 -9.69 18.42
N MET A 116 0.18 -9.24 18.15
CA MET A 116 0.67 -7.99 18.75
C MET A 116 -0.01 -6.79 18.11
N ARG A 117 -0.53 -5.90 18.94
CA ARG A 117 -1.01 -4.57 18.54
C ARG A 117 -0.37 -3.54 19.43
N GLY A 118 0.29 -2.56 18.83
CA GLY A 118 0.76 -1.40 19.59
C GLY A 118 -0.42 -0.56 20.08
N ASP A 119 -0.23 0.13 21.21
CA ASP A 119 -1.21 1.06 21.75
C ASP A 119 -1.38 2.27 20.83
N GLU A 120 -0.28 2.70 20.20
CA GLU A 120 -0.29 3.75 19.18
C GLU A 120 -0.67 3.14 17.83
N ARG A 121 -1.72 3.68 17.23
CA ARG A 121 -2.18 3.29 15.90
C ARG A 121 -1.80 4.35 14.89
N GLN A 122 -1.37 3.89 13.72
CA GLN A 122 -1.21 4.78 12.58
C GLN A 122 -2.57 5.41 12.24
N PRO A 123 -2.67 6.73 12.10
CA PRO A 123 -3.91 7.39 11.73
C PRO A 123 -4.36 6.93 10.34
N GLY A 124 -5.65 6.82 10.15
CA GLY A 124 -6.23 6.59 8.83
C GLY A 124 -5.90 7.78 7.92
N THR A 125 -5.52 7.48 6.68
CA THR A 125 -5.21 8.51 5.69
C THR A 125 -6.13 8.34 4.48
N GLN A 126 -6.87 9.40 4.15
CA GLN A 126 -7.62 9.47 2.91
C GLN A 126 -6.80 10.25 1.89
N VAL A 127 -6.51 9.62 0.76
CA VAL A 127 -5.81 10.26 -0.35
C VAL A 127 -6.84 10.69 -1.39
N VAL A 128 -6.77 11.94 -1.81
CA VAL A 128 -7.63 12.49 -2.86
C VAL A 128 -6.75 13.02 -3.99
N VAL A 129 -7.04 12.62 -5.21
CA VAL A 129 -6.33 13.09 -6.41
C VAL A 129 -7.20 14.11 -7.13
N TYR A 130 -6.67 15.30 -7.31
CA TYR A 130 -7.31 16.37 -8.06
C TYR A 130 -6.60 16.56 -9.41
N LYS A 131 -7.39 16.74 -10.47
CA LYS A 131 -6.89 17.13 -11.80
C LYS A 131 -7.24 18.58 -12.10
N GLY A 132 -6.47 19.20 -12.98
CA GLY A 132 -6.72 20.58 -13.44
C GLY A 132 -6.26 21.66 -12.46
N LEU A 133 -5.47 21.29 -11.45
CA LEU A 133 -4.87 22.28 -10.55
C LEU A 133 -3.62 22.92 -11.19
N ASP A 134 -3.55 24.25 -11.15
CA ASP A 134 -2.36 24.99 -11.55
C ASP A 134 -1.32 24.93 -10.42
N LYS A 135 -0.21 24.24 -10.68
CA LYS A 135 0.86 24.05 -9.71
C LYS A 135 1.55 25.34 -9.31
N GLU A 136 1.68 26.30 -10.24
CA GLU A 136 2.29 27.58 -9.93
C GLU A 136 1.41 28.40 -8.99
N VAL A 137 0.10 28.39 -9.22
CA VAL A 137 -0.87 29.06 -8.34
C VAL A 137 -0.85 28.44 -6.95
N ILE A 138 -0.82 27.11 -6.83
CA ILE A 138 -0.74 26.43 -5.53
C ILE A 138 0.57 26.77 -4.82
N SER A 139 1.69 26.71 -5.51
CA SER A 139 3.00 27.01 -4.95
C SER A 139 3.10 28.46 -4.46
N LYS A 140 2.63 29.41 -5.27
CA LYS A 140 2.60 30.85 -4.90
C LYS A 140 1.71 31.11 -3.68
N ASN A 141 0.65 30.36 -3.51
CA ASN A 141 -0.33 30.53 -2.41
C ASN A 141 -0.13 29.56 -1.23
N ALA A 142 0.95 28.78 -1.20
CA ALA A 142 1.17 27.76 -0.19
C ALA A 142 1.07 28.27 1.27
N LYS A 143 1.60 29.47 1.55
CA LYS A 143 1.49 30.11 2.87
C LYS A 143 0.06 30.46 3.23
N GLN A 144 -0.70 30.99 2.27
CA GLN A 144 -2.10 31.34 2.48
C GLN A 144 -2.95 30.08 2.73
N ILE A 145 -2.72 29.02 1.97
CA ILE A 145 -3.37 27.71 2.16
C ILE A 145 -3.10 27.19 3.58
N GLN A 146 -1.84 27.27 4.03
CA GLN A 146 -1.48 26.85 5.39
C GLN A 146 -2.19 27.70 6.45
N GLN A 147 -2.27 29.01 6.28
CA GLN A 147 -2.98 29.91 7.20
C GLN A 147 -4.49 29.59 7.24
N MET A 148 -5.10 29.31 6.08
CA MET A 148 -6.51 28.90 6.02
C MET A 148 -6.76 27.58 6.75
N TYR A 149 -5.83 26.61 6.59
CA TYR A 149 -5.88 25.37 7.34
C TYR A 149 -5.79 25.59 8.85
N ASP A 150 -4.78 26.33 9.30
CA ASP A 150 -4.56 26.62 10.73
C ASP A 150 -5.78 27.34 11.35
N GLN A 151 -6.38 28.25 10.60
CA GLN A 151 -7.60 28.93 11.02
C GLN A 151 -8.79 27.97 11.10
N ALA A 152 -8.96 27.08 10.13
CA ALA A 152 -10.02 26.09 10.14
C ALA A 152 -9.90 25.10 11.32
N VAL A 153 -8.68 24.74 11.70
CA VAL A 153 -8.41 23.95 12.92
C VAL A 153 -8.78 24.71 14.18
N LYS A 154 -8.41 25.99 14.29
CA LYS A 154 -8.77 26.84 15.43
C LYS A 154 -10.27 27.01 15.59
N GLU A 155 -10.99 27.09 14.49
CA GLU A 155 -12.46 27.21 14.45
C GLU A 155 -13.18 25.88 14.64
N GLY A 156 -12.46 24.76 14.77
CA GLY A 156 -13.03 23.43 14.93
C GLY A 156 -13.68 22.84 13.65
N ARG A 157 -13.48 23.48 12.49
CA ARG A 157 -13.93 22.95 11.20
C ARG A 157 -13.09 21.79 10.68
N LEU A 158 -11.84 21.71 11.11
CA LEU A 158 -10.92 20.61 10.86
C LEU A 158 -10.33 20.12 12.19
N GLN A 159 -10.01 18.84 12.25
CA GLN A 159 -9.32 18.27 13.40
C GLN A 159 -7.80 18.47 13.26
N LYS A 160 -7.10 18.58 14.38
CA LYS A 160 -5.64 18.77 14.40
C LYS A 160 -4.86 17.63 13.69
N GLY A 161 -5.45 16.45 13.56
CA GLY A 161 -4.90 15.31 12.84
C GLY A 161 -5.07 15.36 11.32
N ASP A 162 -5.95 16.24 10.81
CA ASP A 162 -6.16 16.44 9.38
C ASP A 162 -5.01 17.28 8.83
N THR A 163 -3.84 16.68 8.66
CA THR A 163 -2.66 17.41 8.22
C THR A 163 -2.64 17.59 6.71
N TRP A 164 -2.58 18.85 6.29
CA TRP A 164 -2.20 19.20 4.94
C TRP A 164 -0.67 19.17 4.83
N SER A 165 -0.11 18.21 4.13
CA SER A 165 1.34 18.12 3.97
C SER A 165 1.91 19.04 2.91
N GLY A 166 1.13 19.89 2.25
CA GLY A 166 1.57 20.93 1.32
C GLY A 166 2.51 20.51 0.19
N LYS A 167 2.92 19.26 0.18
CA LYS A 167 3.70 18.67 -0.90
C LYS A 167 2.72 18.25 -1.97
N ALA A 168 2.52 19.14 -2.96
CA ALA A 168 1.92 18.70 -4.19
C ALA A 168 2.64 17.44 -4.64
N MET A 169 1.90 16.34 -4.81
CA MET A 169 2.46 15.17 -5.45
C MET A 169 2.99 15.62 -6.80
N GLN A 170 4.27 15.42 -7.02
CA GLN A 170 4.86 15.68 -8.32
C GLN A 170 4.28 14.70 -9.32
N PRO A 171 4.05 15.13 -10.56
CA PRO A 171 3.53 14.28 -11.64
C PRO A 171 4.49 13.19 -11.99
#